data_79ca1fb1a9c5634102d24aabb057b02c
#
_entry.id   79ca1fb1a9c5634102d24aabb057b02c
#
_cell.length_a   1.000
_cell.length_b   1.000
_cell.length_c   1.000
_cell.angle_alpha   90.00
_cell.angle_beta   90.00
_cell.angle_gamma   90.00
#
_symmetry.space_group_name_H-M   'P 1'
#
loop_
_entity.id
_entity.type
_entity.pdbx_description
1 polymer ?
#
loop_
_entity_poly.entity_id
_entity_poly.type
_entity_poly.pdbx_seq_one_letter_code
_entity_poly.pdbx_strand_id
1 'polypeptide(L)'
;MGPATPSSLMPYFDPPLPCSFDHEGSKPECYAEHARVIPAVTNFMPPSSVVELTETTPPLFDPISVHRISSDTIVKVEHYHHYVEALNLSMIRAMTTIPVPEVRQIVQHKTFTYLVMEYIEGRTLDQCWSELSHIQRLRVAQTLRGYIDQLRTLTRAVPGTLDGSACVGPFFSAIDAEPFASYDELVDWYNHKVDVVKKMRKAPPDIGTFDDSAPLVFTHQDLNMRNIILANDGTLYVIDWGWSGFYPEWMEYACMARYDDAPQSWKDLIPFITGPHEDMFNLLCDIGWALEVGYMM
;
A
#
# COMPACT_ATOMS: atom_id res chain seq x y z
N MET A 1 12.63 23.70 19.19
CA MET A 1 13.20 22.95 18.06
C MET A 1 12.17 23.06 16.95
N GLY A 2 12.55 23.67 15.82
CA GLY A 2 11.64 23.77 14.67
C GLY A 2 11.41 22.41 14.02
N PRO A 3 10.31 22.21 13.28
CA PRO A 3 10.09 20.97 12.56
C PRO A 3 11.24 20.73 11.57
N ALA A 4 11.72 19.49 11.51
CA ALA A 4 12.75 19.10 10.55
C ALA A 4 12.23 19.35 9.12
N THR A 5 13.03 19.95 8.28
CA THR A 5 12.68 20.20 6.89
C THR A 5 12.65 18.88 6.11
N PRO A 6 11.71 18.69 5.17
CA PRO A 6 11.58 17.46 4.40
C PRO A 6 12.87 16.96 3.74
N SER A 7 13.76 17.88 3.37
CA SER A 7 15.04 17.55 2.71
C SER A 7 16.05 16.80 3.59
N SER A 8 15.89 16.80 4.92
CA SER A 8 16.81 16.10 5.83
C SER A 8 16.47 14.62 6.04
N LEU A 9 15.28 14.17 5.64
CA LEU A 9 14.82 12.78 5.79
C LEU A 9 14.89 11.97 4.48
N MET A 10 14.98 12.66 3.32
CA MET A 10 15.04 12.02 1.99
C MET A 10 16.19 11.02 1.82
N PRO A 11 17.43 11.24 2.33
CA PRO A 11 18.52 10.28 2.16
C PRO A 11 18.27 8.90 2.78
N TYR A 12 17.32 8.82 3.73
CA TYR A 12 17.00 7.58 4.43
C TYR A 12 15.99 6.68 3.69
N PHE A 13 15.33 7.23 2.67
CA PHE A 13 14.29 6.55 1.90
C PHE A 13 14.66 6.32 0.43
N ASP A 14 15.88 6.68 0.02
CA ASP A 14 16.37 6.26 -1.29
C ASP A 14 16.55 4.73 -1.29
N PRO A 15 15.96 4.00 -2.26
CA PRO A 15 16.16 2.56 -2.32
C PRO A 15 17.63 2.27 -2.57
N PRO A 16 18.16 1.22 -1.96
CA PRO A 16 19.39 0.65 -2.43
C PRO A 16 19.22 0.19 -3.88
N LEU A 17 20.33 0.13 -4.60
CA LEU A 17 20.39 -0.46 -5.92
C LEU A 17 19.72 -1.84 -5.91
N PRO A 18 18.97 -2.22 -6.96
CA PRO A 18 18.27 -3.50 -7.00
C PRO A 18 19.25 -4.64 -6.71
N CYS A 19 18.90 -5.43 -5.70
CA CYS A 19 19.64 -6.65 -5.39
C CYS A 19 19.31 -7.68 -6.47
N SER A 20 20.31 -8.17 -7.18
CA SER A 20 20.15 -9.31 -8.08
C SER A 20 19.83 -10.55 -7.25
N PHE A 21 18.70 -11.20 -7.53
CA PHE A 21 18.37 -12.50 -6.96
C PHE A 21 19.26 -13.56 -7.63
N ASP A 22 20.09 -14.24 -6.85
CA ASP A 22 20.64 -15.50 -7.28
C ASP A 22 19.64 -16.62 -6.97
N HIS A 23 19.46 -17.53 -7.92
CA HIS A 23 18.46 -18.61 -7.90
C HIS A 23 18.67 -19.69 -6.82
N GLU A 24 19.57 -19.49 -5.87
CA GLU A 24 19.93 -20.50 -4.85
C GLU A 24 19.37 -20.26 -3.44
N GLY A 25 18.38 -19.40 -3.25
CA GLY A 25 17.63 -19.33 -1.98
C GLY A 25 18.42 -18.81 -0.77
N SER A 26 19.62 -18.27 -0.96
CA SER A 26 20.36 -17.54 0.06
C SER A 26 19.77 -16.13 0.22
N LYS A 27 19.45 -15.75 1.46
CA LYS A 27 18.91 -14.43 1.80
C LYS A 27 19.84 -13.34 1.28
N PRO A 28 19.36 -12.37 0.48
CA PRO A 28 20.17 -11.22 0.14
C PRO A 28 20.54 -10.47 1.43
N GLU A 29 21.81 -10.16 1.63
CA GLU A 29 22.31 -9.38 2.77
C GLU A 29 21.67 -7.98 2.87
N CYS A 30 21.10 -7.48 1.77
CA CYS A 30 20.38 -6.20 1.72
C CYS A 30 19.15 -6.12 2.67
N TYR A 31 18.47 -7.21 2.97
CA TYR A 31 17.36 -7.20 3.94
C TYR A 31 17.83 -6.89 5.37
N ALA A 32 19.06 -7.27 5.72
CA ALA A 32 19.61 -6.98 7.05
C ALA A 32 19.98 -5.50 7.23
N GLU A 33 20.32 -4.79 6.15
CA GLU A 33 20.59 -3.34 6.20
C GLU A 33 19.32 -2.52 6.30
N HIS A 34 18.22 -2.92 5.66
CA HIS A 34 16.95 -2.21 5.70
C HIS A 34 16.25 -2.31 7.06
N ALA A 35 16.43 -3.43 7.75
CA ALA A 35 15.98 -3.57 9.14
C ALA A 35 16.64 -2.54 10.09
N ARG A 36 17.77 -1.95 9.69
CA ARG A 36 18.47 -0.88 10.45
C ARG A 36 17.92 0.52 10.20
N VAL A 37 17.13 0.70 9.13
CA VAL A 37 16.54 2.01 8.77
C VAL A 37 15.19 2.23 9.46
N ILE A 38 14.54 1.18 9.96
CA ILE A 38 13.40 1.35 10.84
C ILE A 38 13.94 2.01 12.11
N PRO A 39 13.48 3.22 12.48
CA PRO A 39 13.91 3.87 13.71
C PRO A 39 13.85 2.81 14.79
N ALA A 40 14.94 2.64 15.57
CA ALA A 40 15.00 1.65 16.62
C ALA A 40 13.77 1.84 17.51
N VAL A 41 12.70 1.14 17.16
CA VAL A 41 11.51 1.07 17.98
C VAL A 41 12.04 0.41 19.25
N THR A 42 12.12 1.19 20.30
CA THR A 42 12.55 0.74 21.62
C THR A 42 11.86 -0.58 21.89
N ASN A 43 12.59 -1.59 22.34
CA ASN A 43 12.05 -2.90 22.68
C ASN A 43 10.77 -2.72 23.49
N PHE A 44 9.63 -2.69 22.79
CA PHE A 44 8.30 -2.47 23.40
C PHE A 44 7.99 -3.61 24.35
N MET A 45 8.32 -4.85 23.95
CA MET A 45 8.26 -6.03 24.80
C MET A 45 9.27 -7.10 24.31
N PRO A 46 9.59 -8.10 25.17
CA PRO A 46 10.47 -9.21 24.75
C PRO A 46 9.92 -9.90 23.49
N PRO A 47 10.76 -10.17 22.45
CA PRO A 47 10.32 -10.84 21.23
C PRO A 47 9.58 -12.17 21.46
N SER A 48 10.01 -12.95 22.47
CA SER A 48 9.32 -14.20 22.85
C SER A 48 7.90 -13.94 23.35
N SER A 49 7.67 -12.85 24.08
CA SER A 49 6.35 -12.49 24.58
C SER A 49 5.42 -12.04 23.46
N VAL A 50 5.93 -11.36 22.42
CA VAL A 50 5.15 -11.03 21.21
C VAL A 50 4.63 -12.30 20.56
N VAL A 51 5.52 -13.27 20.34
CA VAL A 51 5.17 -14.55 19.69
C VAL A 51 4.16 -15.32 20.55
N GLU A 52 4.43 -15.51 21.85
CA GLU A 52 3.55 -16.24 22.77
C GLU A 52 2.15 -15.63 22.85
N LEU A 53 2.06 -14.30 23.05
CA LEU A 53 0.78 -13.60 23.10
C LEU A 53 0.01 -13.72 21.79
N THR A 54 0.69 -13.62 20.65
CA THR A 54 0.06 -13.77 19.34
C THR A 54 -0.48 -15.18 19.13
N GLU A 55 0.30 -16.23 19.46
CA GLU A 55 -0.11 -17.63 19.32
C GLU A 55 -1.28 -18.01 20.26
N THR A 56 -1.39 -17.35 21.41
CA THR A 56 -2.45 -17.63 22.40
C THR A 56 -3.70 -16.77 22.23
N THR A 57 -3.62 -15.69 21.46
CA THR A 57 -4.75 -14.78 21.20
C THR A 57 -5.43 -15.15 19.88
N PRO A 58 -6.77 -15.30 19.83
CA PRO A 58 -7.45 -15.55 18.58
C PRO A 58 -7.30 -14.36 17.63
N PRO A 59 -7.26 -14.59 16.29
CA PRO A 59 -7.22 -13.51 15.32
C PRO A 59 -8.51 -12.68 15.38
N LEU A 60 -8.38 -11.38 15.09
CA LEU A 60 -9.54 -10.48 14.96
C LEU A 60 -10.37 -10.81 13.71
N PHE A 61 -9.70 -11.29 12.66
CA PHE A 61 -10.31 -11.63 11.37
C PHE A 61 -9.68 -12.92 10.84
N ASP A 62 -10.50 -13.83 10.31
CA ASP A 62 -10.07 -15.03 9.62
C ASP A 62 -10.29 -14.83 8.10
N PRO A 63 -9.31 -15.09 7.23
CA PRO A 63 -8.00 -15.73 7.44
C PRO A 63 -6.84 -14.75 7.72
N ILE A 64 -7.11 -13.48 7.98
CA ILE A 64 -6.05 -12.47 8.21
C ILE A 64 -5.47 -12.65 9.60
N SER A 65 -4.15 -12.81 9.66
CA SER A 65 -3.44 -13.05 10.92
C SER A 65 -3.16 -11.73 11.66
N VAL A 66 -4.22 -11.07 12.14
CA VAL A 66 -4.14 -9.86 12.98
C VAL A 66 -4.70 -10.19 14.36
N HIS A 67 -3.89 -9.99 15.39
CA HIS A 67 -4.20 -10.36 16.78
C HIS A 67 -4.15 -9.13 17.68
N ARG A 68 -5.19 -8.90 18.48
CA ARG A 68 -5.19 -7.83 19.49
C ARG A 68 -4.62 -8.37 20.80
N ILE A 69 -3.35 -8.11 21.06
CA ILE A 69 -2.63 -8.66 22.21
C ILE A 69 -2.79 -7.84 23.49
N SER A 70 -3.28 -6.59 23.37
CA SER A 70 -3.63 -5.75 24.54
C SER A 70 -4.76 -4.78 24.20
N SER A 71 -5.13 -3.90 25.13
CA SER A 71 -6.18 -2.89 24.89
C SER A 71 -5.83 -1.90 23.78
N ASP A 72 -4.54 -1.67 23.52
CA ASP A 72 -4.03 -0.65 22.61
C ASP A 72 -3.01 -1.18 21.59
N THR A 73 -2.84 -2.52 21.48
CA THR A 73 -1.80 -3.13 20.66
C THR A 73 -2.34 -4.27 19.83
N ILE A 74 -2.02 -4.24 18.53
CA ILE A 74 -2.22 -5.37 17.62
C ILE A 74 -0.89 -5.88 17.07
N VAL A 75 -0.92 -7.14 16.64
CA VAL A 75 0.17 -7.78 15.90
C VAL A 75 -0.39 -8.31 14.59
N LYS A 76 0.17 -7.87 13.47
CA LYS A 76 -0.05 -8.44 12.15
C LYS A 76 1.06 -9.44 11.86
N VAL A 77 0.69 -10.68 11.52
CA VAL A 77 1.66 -11.75 11.23
C VAL A 77 1.69 -11.98 9.74
N GLU A 78 2.87 -11.89 9.16
CA GLU A 78 3.09 -12.07 7.73
C GLU A 78 4.15 -13.13 7.48
N HIS A 79 3.98 -13.87 6.36
CA HIS A 79 5.01 -14.76 5.85
C HIS A 79 6.08 -13.95 5.13
N TYR A 80 7.36 -14.29 5.37
CA TYR A 80 8.51 -13.67 4.71
C TYR A 80 8.59 -12.13 4.82
N HIS A 81 9.48 -11.65 5.60
CA HIS A 81 10.16 -10.34 5.65
C HIS A 81 9.42 -9.08 5.11
N HIS A 82 8.10 -8.99 5.20
CA HIS A 82 7.36 -7.82 4.77
C HIS A 82 7.57 -6.64 5.73
N TYR A 83 8.71 -5.94 5.57
CA TYR A 83 8.97 -4.68 6.27
C TYR A 83 8.31 -3.48 5.59
N VAL A 84 7.82 -3.66 4.35
CA VAL A 84 7.30 -2.57 3.52
C VAL A 84 6.20 -1.81 4.26
N GLU A 85 5.25 -2.49 4.89
CA GLU A 85 4.19 -1.83 5.64
C GLU A 85 4.73 -0.99 6.79
N ALA A 86 5.70 -1.50 7.54
CA ALA A 86 6.31 -0.76 8.64
C ALA A 86 7.11 0.46 8.15
N LEU A 87 7.80 0.35 7.01
CA LEU A 87 8.49 1.46 6.37
C LEU A 87 7.49 2.53 5.91
N ASN A 88 6.42 2.11 5.23
CA ASN A 88 5.37 2.98 4.74
C ASN A 88 4.70 3.74 5.89
N LEU A 89 4.26 3.05 6.94
CA LEU A 89 3.68 3.65 8.14
C LEU A 89 4.63 4.67 8.77
N SER A 90 5.91 4.32 8.92
CA SER A 90 6.93 5.20 9.50
C SER A 90 7.15 6.45 8.64
N MET A 91 7.22 6.31 7.32
CA MET A 91 7.37 7.42 6.39
C MET A 91 6.15 8.34 6.43
N ILE A 92 4.93 7.78 6.31
CA ILE A 92 3.70 8.58 6.32
C ILE A 92 3.57 9.37 7.62
N ARG A 93 3.85 8.75 8.76
CA ARG A 93 3.83 9.42 10.07
C ARG A 93 4.86 10.55 10.17
N ALA A 94 6.03 10.40 9.53
CA ALA A 94 7.10 11.40 9.56
C ALA A 94 6.87 12.56 8.57
N MET A 95 6.27 12.28 7.42
CA MET A 95 6.21 13.21 6.28
C MET A 95 4.83 13.86 6.08
N THR A 96 3.79 13.37 6.76
CA THR A 96 2.41 13.83 6.59
C THR A 96 1.70 14.03 7.92
N THR A 97 0.47 14.54 7.87
CA THR A 97 -0.43 14.57 9.02
C THR A 97 -1.53 13.52 8.94
N ILE A 98 -1.40 12.57 8.03
CA ILE A 98 -2.36 11.47 7.88
C ILE A 98 -2.30 10.58 9.12
N PRO A 99 -3.43 10.37 9.83
CA PRO A 99 -3.47 9.46 10.96
C PRO A 99 -3.26 8.02 10.51
N VAL A 100 -2.21 7.39 11.02
CA VAL A 100 -1.86 6.00 10.75
C VAL A 100 -1.43 5.32 12.06
N PRO A 101 -1.56 3.99 12.20
CA PRO A 101 -1.09 3.28 13.38
C PRO A 101 0.40 3.52 13.63
N GLU A 102 0.77 3.65 14.90
CA GLU A 102 2.17 3.71 15.30
C GLU A 102 2.80 2.32 15.24
N VAL A 103 3.92 2.20 14.51
CA VAL A 103 4.74 0.99 14.55
C VAL A 103 5.49 0.96 15.89
N ARG A 104 5.25 -0.07 16.70
CA ARG A 104 5.83 -0.23 18.02
C ARG A 104 7.04 -1.14 18.03
N GLN A 105 7.00 -2.23 17.25
CA GLN A 105 8.08 -3.20 17.17
C GLN A 105 7.92 -4.10 15.94
N ILE A 106 9.03 -4.63 15.44
CA ILE A 106 9.05 -5.71 14.46
C ILE A 106 9.82 -6.87 15.06
N VAL A 107 9.21 -8.04 15.06
CA VAL A 107 9.84 -9.28 15.53
C VAL A 107 9.89 -10.27 14.41
N GLN A 108 11.09 -10.83 14.18
CA GLN A 108 11.27 -11.98 13.30
C GLN A 108 11.36 -13.26 14.14
N HIS A 109 10.52 -14.21 13.82
CA HIS A 109 10.58 -15.54 14.40
C HIS A 109 10.31 -16.60 13.34
N LYS A 110 11.30 -17.47 13.11
CA LYS A 110 11.29 -18.46 12.01
C LYS A 110 11.08 -17.78 10.64
N THR A 111 10.03 -18.16 9.90
CA THR A 111 9.68 -17.58 8.58
C THR A 111 8.62 -16.48 8.68
N PHE A 112 8.26 -16.07 9.88
CA PHE A 112 7.21 -15.07 10.12
C PHE A 112 7.80 -13.74 10.58
N THR A 113 7.16 -12.67 10.13
CA THR A 113 7.35 -11.31 10.64
C THR A 113 6.11 -10.92 11.44
N TYR A 114 6.32 -10.44 12.66
CA TYR A 114 5.30 -9.93 13.55
C TYR A 114 5.42 -8.41 13.59
N LEU A 115 4.51 -7.71 12.93
CA LEU A 115 4.43 -6.26 12.97
C LEU A 115 3.55 -5.85 14.16
N VAL A 116 4.18 -5.34 15.21
CA VAL A 116 3.51 -4.83 16.41
C VAL A 116 3.20 -3.36 16.22
N MET A 117 1.92 -2.99 16.30
CA MET A 117 1.48 -1.62 16.10
C MET A 117 0.31 -1.23 17.01
N GLU A 118 0.01 0.04 17.02
CA GLU A 118 -1.11 0.63 17.72
C GLU A 118 -2.44 0.00 17.26
N TYR A 119 -3.30 -0.35 18.22
CA TYR A 119 -4.70 -0.67 17.93
C TYR A 119 -5.53 0.60 17.88
N ILE A 120 -6.17 0.84 16.75
CA ILE A 120 -7.06 1.99 16.57
C ILE A 120 -8.48 1.58 16.96
N GLU A 121 -9.00 2.18 18.00
CA GLU A 121 -10.38 1.94 18.45
C GLU A 121 -11.36 2.74 17.61
N GLY A 122 -12.25 2.04 16.91
CA GLY A 122 -13.22 2.65 16.01
C GLY A 122 -13.95 1.61 15.19
N ARG A 123 -14.63 2.07 14.16
CA ARG A 123 -15.32 1.22 13.17
C ARG A 123 -14.77 1.52 11.78
N THR A 124 -14.55 0.49 10.99
CA THR A 124 -14.19 0.69 9.58
C THR A 124 -15.35 1.33 8.81
N LEU A 125 -15.06 2.05 7.73
CA LEU A 125 -16.10 2.74 6.98
C LEU A 125 -17.13 1.77 6.39
N ASP A 126 -16.74 0.55 5.99
CA ASP A 126 -17.70 -0.46 5.51
C ASP A 126 -18.69 -0.87 6.60
N GLN A 127 -18.28 -0.90 7.86
CA GLN A 127 -19.18 -1.22 9.00
C GLN A 127 -20.13 -0.08 9.37
N CYS A 128 -19.78 1.18 9.11
CA CYS A 128 -20.57 2.32 9.57
C CYS A 128 -21.14 3.20 8.45
N TRP A 129 -20.76 2.98 7.19
CA TRP A 129 -21.12 3.85 6.05
C TRP A 129 -22.62 4.06 5.88
N SER A 130 -23.40 3.01 6.05
CA SER A 130 -24.86 3.09 5.91
C SER A 130 -25.52 4.00 6.95
N GLU A 131 -24.89 4.16 8.12
CA GLU A 131 -25.39 4.99 9.23
C GLU A 131 -24.99 6.46 9.07
N LEU A 132 -23.96 6.75 8.26
CA LEU A 132 -23.50 8.11 8.04
C LEU A 132 -24.50 8.92 7.19
N SER A 133 -24.84 10.11 7.65
CA SER A 133 -25.60 11.08 6.87
C SER A 133 -24.80 11.52 5.63
N HIS A 134 -25.51 12.07 4.64
CA HIS A 134 -24.86 12.61 3.44
C HIS A 134 -23.76 13.65 3.76
N ILE A 135 -23.99 14.53 4.72
CA ILE A 135 -23.01 15.54 5.16
C ILE A 135 -21.77 14.87 5.76
N GLN A 136 -21.94 13.81 6.56
CA GLN A 136 -20.80 13.07 7.12
C GLN A 136 -19.99 12.36 6.04
N ARG A 137 -20.65 11.74 5.05
CA ARG A 137 -19.97 11.14 3.89
C ARG A 137 -19.16 12.16 3.09
N LEU A 138 -19.71 13.36 2.87
CA LEU A 138 -18.97 14.44 2.21
C LEU A 138 -17.75 14.91 3.03
N ARG A 139 -17.86 14.95 4.37
CA ARG A 139 -16.72 15.27 5.24
C ARG A 139 -15.64 14.18 5.17
N VAL A 140 -16.04 12.92 5.16
CA VAL A 140 -15.11 11.79 4.95
C VAL A 140 -14.37 11.98 3.61
N ALA A 141 -15.10 12.21 2.52
CA ALA A 141 -14.50 12.41 1.20
C ALA A 141 -13.55 13.62 1.17
N GLN A 142 -13.93 14.73 1.80
CA GLN A 142 -13.07 15.92 1.88
C GLN A 142 -11.78 15.66 2.68
N THR A 143 -11.87 14.89 3.77
CA THR A 143 -10.70 14.51 4.58
C THR A 143 -9.77 13.59 3.78
N LEU A 144 -10.32 12.57 3.11
CA LEU A 144 -9.55 11.65 2.28
C LEU A 144 -8.89 12.37 1.09
N ARG A 145 -9.58 13.31 0.46
CA ARG A 145 -8.97 14.16 -0.56
C ARG A 145 -7.74 14.90 -0.01
N GLY A 146 -7.85 15.50 1.19
CA GLY A 146 -6.72 16.14 1.85
C GLY A 146 -5.57 15.17 2.17
N TYR A 147 -5.85 13.87 2.38
CA TYR A 147 -4.83 12.84 2.54
C TYR A 147 -4.15 12.52 1.20
N ILE A 148 -4.93 12.33 0.14
CA ILE A 148 -4.40 12.12 -1.21
C ILE A 148 -3.54 13.30 -1.65
N ASP A 149 -3.99 14.55 -1.41
CA ASP A 149 -3.20 15.74 -1.72
C ASP A 149 -1.84 15.75 -1.00
N GLN A 150 -1.77 15.28 0.25
CA GLN A 150 -0.51 15.11 0.98
C GLN A 150 0.36 14.00 0.37
N LEU A 151 -0.21 12.83 0.07
CA LEU A 151 0.53 11.72 -0.56
C LEU A 151 1.15 12.15 -1.89
N ARG A 152 0.46 12.94 -2.67
CA ARG A 152 0.93 13.48 -3.96
C ARG A 152 2.09 14.47 -3.85
N THR A 153 2.34 15.01 -2.67
CA THR A 153 3.56 15.82 -2.43
C THR A 153 4.82 14.98 -2.32
N LEU A 154 4.68 13.68 -2.05
CA LEU A 154 5.76 12.73 -1.97
C LEU A 154 5.98 12.14 -3.37
N THR A 155 7.07 12.51 -4.01
CA THR A 155 7.38 12.13 -5.40
C THR A 155 8.70 11.40 -5.49
N ARG A 156 8.88 10.60 -6.55
CA ARG A 156 10.10 9.85 -6.85
C ARG A 156 10.29 9.74 -8.36
N ALA A 157 11.53 9.57 -8.81
CA ALA A 157 11.83 9.36 -10.23
C ALA A 157 11.65 7.90 -10.68
N VAL A 158 11.73 6.95 -9.74
CA VAL A 158 11.66 5.51 -10.01
C VAL A 158 10.41 4.94 -9.34
N PRO A 159 9.58 4.16 -10.06
CA PRO A 159 8.39 3.55 -9.48
C PRO A 159 8.74 2.39 -8.53
N GLY A 160 7.81 2.04 -7.66
CA GLY A 160 7.89 0.85 -6.83
C GLY A 160 7.82 1.10 -5.33
N THR A 161 8.05 0.03 -4.58
CA THR A 161 8.00 -0.01 -3.12
C THR A 161 9.14 0.77 -2.47
N LEU A 162 9.01 1.09 -1.18
CA LEU A 162 10.05 1.82 -0.44
C LEU A 162 11.34 1.01 -0.28
N ASP A 163 11.23 -0.29 -0.12
CA ASP A 163 12.38 -1.18 0.09
C ASP A 163 12.99 -1.72 -1.22
N GLY A 164 12.43 -1.33 -2.37
CA GLY A 164 12.89 -1.81 -3.68
C GLY A 164 12.52 -3.27 -3.99
N SER A 165 11.62 -3.86 -3.24
CA SER A 165 11.06 -5.19 -3.56
C SER A 165 10.15 -5.13 -4.80
N ALA A 166 9.73 -6.31 -5.28
CA ALA A 166 8.78 -6.43 -6.38
C ALA A 166 7.52 -5.59 -6.13
N CYS A 167 6.97 -5.01 -7.20
CA CYS A 167 5.73 -4.26 -7.12
C CYS A 167 4.57 -5.21 -6.85
N VAL A 168 3.77 -4.88 -5.85
CA VAL A 168 2.57 -5.64 -5.47
C VAL A 168 1.35 -4.75 -5.51
N GLY A 169 0.19 -5.35 -5.76
CA GLY A 169 -1.06 -4.61 -5.83
C GLY A 169 -2.00 -5.17 -6.87
N PRO A 170 -3.22 -4.62 -6.97
CA PRO A 170 -4.28 -5.20 -7.79
C PRO A 170 -4.01 -5.15 -9.30
N PHE A 171 -3.15 -4.24 -9.74
CA PHE A 171 -2.79 -4.07 -11.15
C PHE A 171 -1.35 -4.48 -11.46
N PHE A 172 -0.74 -5.28 -10.57
CA PHE A 172 0.53 -5.91 -10.82
C PHE A 172 0.37 -7.43 -10.90
N SER A 173 1.15 -8.06 -11.78
CA SER A 173 1.22 -9.52 -11.84
C SER A 173 2.00 -10.05 -10.64
N ALA A 174 1.51 -11.13 -10.02
CA ALA A 174 2.18 -11.74 -8.88
C ALA A 174 3.53 -12.43 -9.23
N ILE A 175 3.85 -12.53 -10.53
CA ILE A 175 4.96 -13.38 -11.00
C ILE A 175 6.03 -12.59 -11.74
N ASP A 176 5.68 -11.53 -12.46
CA ASP A 176 6.59 -10.81 -13.35
C ASP A 176 6.67 -9.29 -13.12
N ALA A 177 6.07 -8.80 -12.04
CA ALA A 177 6.19 -7.41 -11.65
C ALA A 177 7.42 -7.20 -10.76
N GLU A 178 8.59 -7.49 -11.29
CA GLU A 178 9.88 -7.25 -10.66
C GLU A 178 10.08 -5.75 -10.37
N PRO A 179 11.06 -5.38 -9.51
CA PRO A 179 11.40 -3.97 -9.34
C PRO A 179 11.80 -3.32 -10.66
N PHE A 180 11.20 -2.17 -10.98
CA PHE A 180 11.54 -1.40 -12.17
C PHE A 180 12.70 -0.43 -11.89
N ALA A 181 13.67 -0.36 -12.80
CA ALA A 181 14.81 0.56 -12.68
C ALA A 181 14.49 1.99 -13.16
N SER A 182 13.41 2.17 -13.92
CA SER A 182 12.96 3.47 -14.42
C SER A 182 11.45 3.50 -14.63
N TYR A 183 10.91 4.72 -14.85
CA TYR A 183 9.50 4.85 -15.21
C TYR A 183 9.22 4.26 -16.60
N ASP A 184 10.15 4.41 -17.54
CA ASP A 184 10.04 3.82 -18.88
C ASP A 184 9.87 2.30 -18.81
N GLU A 185 10.60 1.61 -17.93
CA GLU A 185 10.45 0.17 -17.75
C GLU A 185 9.05 -0.22 -17.25
N LEU A 186 8.45 0.53 -16.34
CA LEU A 186 7.08 0.31 -15.90
C LEU A 186 6.10 0.52 -17.05
N VAL A 187 6.28 1.58 -17.86
CA VAL A 187 5.46 1.87 -19.03
C VAL A 187 5.59 0.76 -20.07
N ASP A 188 6.80 0.32 -20.38
CA ASP A 188 7.06 -0.78 -21.30
C ASP A 188 6.43 -2.09 -20.82
N TRP A 189 6.49 -2.36 -19.52
CA TRP A 189 5.87 -3.54 -18.93
C TRP A 189 4.35 -3.53 -19.09
N TYR A 190 3.67 -2.40 -18.83
CA TYR A 190 2.23 -2.27 -19.07
C TYR A 190 1.90 -2.35 -20.56
N ASN A 191 2.67 -1.69 -21.44
CA ASN A 191 2.45 -1.73 -22.89
C ASN A 191 2.67 -3.12 -23.47
N HIS A 192 3.59 -3.92 -22.90
CA HIS A 192 3.69 -5.33 -23.24
C HIS A 192 2.39 -6.09 -22.92
N LYS A 193 1.71 -5.82 -21.79
CA LYS A 193 0.40 -6.42 -21.48
C LYS A 193 -0.68 -5.98 -22.49
N VAL A 194 -0.63 -4.71 -22.95
CA VAL A 194 -1.50 -4.22 -24.05
C VAL A 194 -1.27 -5.04 -25.32
N ASP A 195 -0.02 -5.29 -25.70
CA ASP A 195 0.31 -6.08 -26.89
C ASP A 195 -0.18 -7.54 -26.77
N VAL A 196 -0.04 -8.13 -25.58
CA VAL A 196 -0.52 -9.47 -25.28
C VAL A 196 -2.04 -9.56 -25.45
N VAL A 197 -2.84 -8.64 -24.87
CA VAL A 197 -4.30 -8.69 -25.03
C VAL A 197 -4.76 -8.42 -26.46
N LYS A 198 -4.07 -7.55 -27.21
CA LYS A 198 -4.31 -7.34 -28.65
C LYS A 198 -4.07 -8.62 -29.45
N LYS A 199 -2.90 -9.25 -29.26
CA LYS A 199 -2.51 -10.50 -29.93
C LYS A 199 -3.49 -11.62 -29.63
N MET A 200 -3.97 -11.71 -28.39
CA MET A 200 -4.90 -12.74 -27.92
C MET A 200 -6.37 -12.39 -28.16
N ARG A 201 -6.67 -11.22 -28.73
CA ARG A 201 -8.03 -10.71 -28.98
C ARG A 201 -8.89 -10.67 -27.68
N LYS A 202 -8.27 -10.25 -26.58
CA LYS A 202 -8.90 -10.12 -25.26
C LYS A 202 -9.31 -8.70 -24.90
N ALA A 203 -8.93 -7.72 -25.75
CA ALA A 203 -9.31 -6.32 -25.62
C ALA A 203 -9.70 -5.75 -27.00
N PRO A 204 -10.34 -4.56 -27.03
CA PRO A 204 -10.65 -3.85 -28.27
C PRO A 204 -9.38 -3.62 -29.11
N PRO A 205 -9.46 -3.65 -30.45
CA PRO A 205 -8.29 -3.48 -31.32
C PRO A 205 -7.67 -2.07 -31.24
N ASP A 206 -8.45 -1.09 -30.81
CA ASP A 206 -8.10 0.32 -30.62
C ASP A 206 -7.80 0.70 -29.17
N ILE A 207 -7.58 -0.30 -28.29
CA ILE A 207 -7.13 -0.07 -26.91
C ILE A 207 -5.91 0.86 -26.87
N GLY A 208 -5.91 1.83 -25.95
CA GLY A 208 -4.83 2.78 -25.75
C GLY A 208 -3.51 2.17 -25.29
N THR A 209 -2.57 3.03 -24.94
CA THR A 209 -1.26 2.68 -24.40
C THR A 209 -0.99 3.53 -23.15
N PHE A 210 -0.10 3.04 -22.30
CA PHE A 210 0.41 3.78 -21.15
C PHE A 210 1.57 4.68 -21.58
N ASP A 211 1.78 5.78 -20.87
CA ASP A 211 2.90 6.70 -21.01
C ASP A 211 3.40 7.17 -19.62
N ASP A 212 4.49 7.93 -19.60
CA ASP A 212 5.14 8.49 -18.43
C ASP A 212 4.71 9.94 -18.10
N SER A 213 3.59 10.40 -18.66
CA SER A 213 3.12 11.80 -18.51
C SER A 213 2.62 12.12 -17.10
N ALA A 214 2.11 11.12 -16.37
CA ALA A 214 1.65 11.30 -15.01
C ALA A 214 2.83 11.26 -14.00
N PRO A 215 2.87 12.13 -12.98
CA PRO A 215 3.92 12.07 -11.97
C PRO A 215 3.84 10.77 -11.17
N LEU A 216 5.02 10.25 -10.77
CA LEU A 216 5.11 9.18 -9.77
C LEU A 216 4.95 9.80 -8.39
N VAL A 217 3.88 9.43 -7.72
CA VAL A 217 3.50 9.92 -6.38
C VAL A 217 3.31 8.75 -5.43
N PHE A 218 3.40 9.00 -4.13
CA PHE A 218 3.12 7.95 -3.18
C PHE A 218 1.63 7.61 -3.19
N THR A 219 1.31 6.32 -3.35
CA THR A 219 -0.06 5.78 -3.39
C THR A 219 -0.23 4.67 -2.36
N HIS A 220 -1.44 4.53 -1.84
CA HIS A 220 -1.79 3.47 -0.91
C HIS A 220 -2.07 2.15 -1.64
N GLN A 221 -2.69 2.21 -2.81
CA GLN A 221 -3.13 1.10 -3.69
C GLN A 221 -4.24 0.20 -3.12
N ASP A 222 -4.61 0.33 -1.86
CA ASP A 222 -5.72 -0.41 -1.27
C ASP A 222 -6.64 0.47 -0.41
N LEU A 223 -6.81 1.74 -0.82
CA LEU A 223 -7.63 2.70 -0.11
C LEU A 223 -9.12 2.40 -0.33
N ASN A 224 -9.63 1.43 0.40
CA ASN A 224 -11.03 1.01 0.41
C ASN A 224 -11.66 1.22 1.78
N MET A 225 -12.98 1.04 1.88
CA MET A 225 -13.73 1.32 3.10
C MET A 225 -13.32 0.45 4.31
N ARG A 226 -12.72 -0.72 4.09
CA ARG A 226 -12.23 -1.61 5.16
C ARG A 226 -10.91 -1.13 5.76
N ASN A 227 -10.15 -0.37 4.97
CA ASN A 227 -8.84 0.15 5.35
C ASN A 227 -8.88 1.58 5.89
N ILE A 228 -10.09 2.09 6.19
CA ILE A 228 -10.31 3.41 6.78
C ILE A 228 -11.13 3.24 8.06
N ILE A 229 -10.55 3.57 9.21
CA ILE A 229 -11.21 3.50 10.52
C ILE A 229 -11.69 4.90 10.90
N LEU A 230 -12.99 5.03 11.15
CA LEU A 230 -13.56 6.18 11.83
C LEU A 230 -13.45 5.94 13.34
N ALA A 231 -12.49 6.60 13.96
CA ALA A 231 -12.26 6.52 15.41
C ALA A 231 -13.37 7.22 16.20
N ASN A 232 -13.47 6.91 17.50
CA ASN A 232 -14.53 7.44 18.37
C ASN A 232 -14.50 8.96 18.54
N ASP A 233 -13.35 9.60 18.31
CA ASP A 233 -13.19 11.07 18.33
C ASP A 233 -13.48 11.73 16.96
N GLY A 234 -13.83 10.94 15.95
CA GLY A 234 -14.12 11.40 14.58
C GLY A 234 -12.91 11.48 13.66
N THR A 235 -11.72 11.08 14.11
CA THR A 235 -10.50 11.00 13.30
C THR A 235 -10.61 9.83 12.31
N LEU A 236 -10.18 10.06 11.06
CA LEU A 236 -10.07 9.00 10.06
C LEU A 236 -8.63 8.48 10.02
N TYR A 237 -8.44 7.23 10.42
CA TYR A 237 -7.17 6.53 10.31
C TYR A 237 -7.15 5.70 9.03
N VAL A 238 -6.00 5.69 8.35
CA VAL A 238 -5.75 4.81 7.20
C VAL A 238 -4.81 3.69 7.63
N ILE A 239 -5.19 2.44 7.35
CA ILE A 239 -4.47 1.22 7.73
C ILE A 239 -4.14 0.37 6.50
N ASP A 240 -3.31 -0.65 6.70
CA ASP A 240 -2.92 -1.64 5.67
C ASP A 240 -2.13 -1.04 4.50
N TRP A 241 -0.96 -0.52 4.80
CA TRP A 241 -0.04 0.13 3.86
C TRP A 241 0.94 -0.85 3.16
N GLY A 242 0.61 -2.14 3.16
CA GLY A 242 1.51 -3.18 2.62
C GLY A 242 1.75 -3.10 1.11
N TRP A 243 0.82 -2.55 0.33
CA TRP A 243 0.95 -2.40 -1.13
C TRP A 243 1.44 -1.02 -1.57
N SER A 244 1.66 -0.13 -0.62
CA SER A 244 1.96 1.27 -0.92
C SER A 244 3.36 1.44 -1.53
N GLY A 245 3.47 2.45 -2.36
CA GLY A 245 4.71 2.79 -3.05
C GLY A 245 4.55 4.01 -3.95
N PHE A 246 5.55 4.25 -4.79
CA PHE A 246 5.56 5.34 -5.76
C PHE A 246 5.07 4.84 -7.11
N TYR A 247 3.89 5.29 -7.52
CA TYR A 247 3.24 4.89 -8.77
C TYR A 247 2.60 6.10 -9.45
N PRO A 248 2.19 5.99 -10.73
CA PRO A 248 1.52 7.08 -11.41
C PRO A 248 0.28 7.56 -10.62
N GLU A 249 0.04 8.87 -10.57
CA GLU A 249 -1.01 9.45 -9.71
C GLU A 249 -2.42 8.89 -9.97
N TRP A 250 -2.69 8.38 -11.17
CA TRP A 250 -3.95 7.74 -11.52
C TRP A 250 -4.14 6.36 -10.86
N MET A 251 -3.08 5.75 -10.34
CA MET A 251 -3.13 4.42 -9.74
C MET A 251 -4.08 4.36 -8.54
N GLU A 252 -4.08 5.38 -7.69
CA GLU A 252 -4.99 5.41 -6.52
C GLU A 252 -6.46 5.40 -6.93
N TYR A 253 -6.83 6.18 -7.97
CA TYR A 253 -8.18 6.15 -8.52
C TYR A 253 -8.56 4.73 -8.99
N ALA A 254 -7.70 4.12 -9.80
CA ALA A 254 -7.94 2.80 -10.34
C ALA A 254 -8.10 1.75 -9.23
N CYS A 255 -7.25 1.81 -8.23
CA CYS A 255 -7.31 0.90 -7.07
C CYS A 255 -8.57 1.08 -6.24
N MET A 256 -9.06 2.31 -6.04
CA MET A 256 -10.33 2.56 -5.35
C MET A 256 -11.54 2.14 -6.18
N ALA A 257 -11.51 2.37 -7.51
CA ALA A 257 -12.63 2.11 -8.42
C ALA A 257 -12.89 0.62 -8.67
N ARG A 258 -11.91 -0.26 -8.44
CA ARG A 258 -12.00 -1.70 -8.73
C ARG A 258 -12.99 -2.48 -7.85
N TYR A 259 -13.43 -1.92 -6.74
CA TYR A 259 -14.33 -2.61 -5.79
C TYR A 259 -15.79 -2.53 -6.24
N ASP A 260 -16.26 -3.54 -6.97
CA ASP A 260 -17.61 -3.60 -7.51
C ASP A 260 -18.70 -3.70 -6.44
N ASP A 261 -18.38 -4.28 -5.29
CA ASP A 261 -19.30 -4.48 -4.15
C ASP A 261 -19.45 -3.23 -3.25
N ALA A 262 -18.62 -2.20 -3.49
CA ALA A 262 -18.74 -0.96 -2.72
C ALA A 262 -20.07 -0.24 -3.01
N PRO A 263 -20.70 0.41 -1.98
CA PRO A 263 -21.92 1.16 -2.17
C PRO A 263 -21.81 2.25 -3.22
N GLN A 264 -22.85 2.48 -4.05
CA GLN A 264 -22.81 3.51 -5.08
C GLN A 264 -22.48 4.90 -4.53
N SER A 265 -22.98 5.23 -3.35
CA SER A 265 -22.66 6.49 -2.68
C SER A 265 -21.21 6.66 -2.26
N TRP A 266 -20.40 5.59 -2.19
CA TRP A 266 -18.95 5.63 -2.08
C TRP A 266 -18.31 5.81 -3.45
N LYS A 267 -18.71 5.00 -4.42
CA LYS A 267 -18.20 5.08 -5.80
C LYS A 267 -18.33 6.48 -6.39
N ASP A 268 -19.46 7.13 -6.15
CA ASP A 268 -19.72 8.51 -6.63
C ASP A 268 -18.74 9.56 -6.05
N LEU A 269 -18.10 9.25 -4.92
CA LEU A 269 -17.13 10.15 -4.27
C LEU A 269 -15.68 9.91 -4.70
N ILE A 270 -15.36 8.76 -5.31
CA ILE A 270 -13.99 8.42 -5.72
C ILE A 270 -13.37 9.50 -6.64
N PRO A 271 -14.05 9.98 -7.71
CA PRO A 271 -13.50 11.03 -8.56
C PRO A 271 -13.24 12.35 -7.83
N PHE A 272 -14.01 12.64 -6.77
CA PHE A 272 -13.76 13.81 -5.94
C PHE A 272 -12.55 13.61 -5.02
N ILE A 273 -12.33 12.39 -4.51
CA ILE A 273 -11.23 12.07 -3.58
C ILE A 273 -9.88 12.08 -4.31
N THR A 274 -9.78 11.41 -5.45
CA THR A 274 -8.51 11.14 -6.16
C THR A 274 -8.33 11.94 -7.45
N GLY A 275 -9.35 12.67 -7.92
CA GLY A 275 -9.43 13.15 -9.29
C GLY A 275 -10.01 12.07 -10.24
N PRO A 276 -10.56 12.48 -11.38
CA PRO A 276 -11.13 11.56 -12.36
C PRO A 276 -10.02 10.96 -13.24
N HIS A 277 -9.92 9.63 -13.27
CA HIS A 277 -8.97 8.87 -14.10
C HIS A 277 -9.63 7.62 -14.70
N GLU A 278 -10.89 7.76 -15.13
CA GLU A 278 -11.70 6.66 -15.71
C GLU A 278 -11.04 6.01 -16.90
N ASP A 279 -10.38 6.80 -17.77
CA ASP A 279 -9.72 6.28 -18.97
C ASP A 279 -8.57 5.32 -18.60
N MET A 280 -7.77 5.67 -17.58
CA MET A 280 -6.69 4.83 -17.10
C MET A 280 -7.20 3.59 -16.37
N PHE A 281 -8.28 3.72 -15.60
CA PHE A 281 -8.94 2.57 -14.98
C PHE A 281 -9.48 1.59 -16.03
N ASN A 282 -10.16 2.09 -17.06
CA ASN A 282 -10.67 1.25 -18.16
C ASN A 282 -9.53 0.54 -18.89
N LEU A 283 -8.42 1.26 -19.16
CA LEU A 283 -7.25 0.68 -19.80
C LEU A 283 -6.63 -0.45 -18.94
N LEU A 284 -6.55 -0.26 -17.61
CA LEU A 284 -6.09 -1.31 -16.68
C LEU A 284 -7.04 -2.51 -16.67
N CYS A 285 -8.36 -2.29 -16.69
CA CYS A 285 -9.35 -3.37 -16.78
C CYS A 285 -9.20 -4.15 -18.12
N ASP A 286 -8.96 -3.47 -19.22
CA ASP A 286 -8.78 -4.08 -20.55
C ASP A 286 -7.55 -5.01 -20.58
N ILE A 287 -6.49 -4.70 -19.83
CA ILE A 287 -5.30 -5.57 -19.75
C ILE A 287 -5.38 -6.60 -18.60
N GLY A 288 -6.44 -6.58 -17.79
CA GLY A 288 -6.58 -7.43 -16.60
C GLY A 288 -6.31 -8.91 -16.86
N TRP A 289 -6.79 -9.44 -18.01
CA TRP A 289 -6.51 -10.82 -18.38
C TRP A 289 -5.00 -11.11 -18.56
N ALA A 290 -4.23 -10.16 -19.12
CA ALA A 290 -2.79 -10.34 -19.29
C ALA A 290 -2.03 -10.17 -17.98
N LEU A 291 -2.56 -9.42 -17.02
CA LEU A 291 -1.99 -9.32 -15.66
C LEU A 291 -2.14 -10.65 -14.91
N GLU A 292 -3.23 -11.40 -15.11
CA GLU A 292 -3.48 -12.67 -14.44
C GLU A 292 -2.72 -13.85 -15.06
N VAL A 293 -2.65 -13.91 -16.41
CA VAL A 293 -2.14 -15.10 -17.12
C VAL A 293 -0.95 -14.82 -18.02
N GLY A 294 -0.59 -13.57 -18.22
CA GLY A 294 0.41 -13.12 -19.19
C GLY A 294 1.84 -13.60 -18.93
N TYR A 295 2.12 -14.14 -17.75
CA TYR A 295 3.44 -14.73 -17.42
C TYR A 295 3.71 -16.06 -18.17
N MET A 296 2.67 -16.68 -18.73
CA MET A 296 2.79 -17.90 -19.53
C MET A 296 3.08 -17.64 -21.01
N MET A 297 3.22 -16.37 -21.41
CA MET A 297 3.42 -15.93 -22.79
C MET A 297 4.65 -15.06 -22.93
#